data_8ec36c29f52e9291caad107cda25660a
#
_entry.id   8ec36c29f52e9291caad107cda25660a
#
_cell.length_a   1.000
_cell.length_b   1.000
_cell.length_c   1.000
_cell.angle_alpha   90.00
_cell.angle_beta   90.00
_cell.angle_gamma   90.00
#
_symmetry.space_group_name_H-M   'P 1'
#
loop_
_entity.id
_entity.type
_entity.pdbx_description
1 polymer ?
#
loop_
_entity_poly.entity_id
_entity_poly.type
_entity_poly.pdbx_seq_one_letter_code
_entity_poly.pdbx_strand_id
1 'polypeptide(L)'
;MSPSSPSLKRAWPFRNFTGDIPARKVFAAAGSNPWKIGAFRTTFSSIASFFAGTRSPYYSSIMGAKLAKKEESAMAIYRILSKRYPNVRCELDFRNPLQLLVATVLSAQCTDKRVNAVTPALFKRYKKVDDFAGANLRELQTIIKSTGFYRAKAKNIKGLAIKIVKDYDGKVPNKLEELVKLPGVGRKTANVVLGHAFNTPGITVDTHFGRLSRRFGWTKETDPVKVEFAVAKLIPEREWTNLSQRMIWHGRRICHSRKPACGACPLSELCPSFGIGERDKIKAMKLVKSDSDFR
;
A
#
# COMPACT_ATOMS: atom_id res chain seq x y z
N MET A 1 -49.91 13.97 -17.26
CA MET A 1 -49.18 15.25 -17.29
C MET A 1 -48.06 15.17 -16.28
N SER A 2 -46.85 14.91 -16.78
CA SER A 2 -45.59 14.95 -16.00
C SER A 2 -45.11 16.39 -15.88
N PRO A 3 -44.19 16.66 -14.91
CA PRO A 3 -42.91 17.18 -15.39
C PRO A 3 -41.67 16.47 -14.81
N SER A 4 -40.75 16.34 -15.72
CA SER A 4 -39.39 15.91 -15.65
C SER A 4 -38.48 16.75 -14.72
N SER A 5 -37.59 16.10 -13.97
CA SER A 5 -36.47 16.73 -13.26
C SER A 5 -35.15 16.46 -13.97
N PRO A 6 -34.24 17.43 -14.08
CA PRO A 6 -33.00 17.26 -14.82
C PRO A 6 -31.85 16.68 -13.97
N SER A 7 -31.13 15.77 -14.57
CA SER A 7 -29.91 15.16 -14.08
C SER A 7 -28.73 16.14 -14.12
N LEU A 8 -28.13 16.44 -12.97
CA LEU A 8 -26.84 17.15 -12.86
C LEU A 8 -25.68 16.18 -12.93
N LYS A 9 -25.13 16.04 -14.12
CA LYS A 9 -23.79 15.46 -14.35
C LYS A 9 -22.73 16.48 -13.95
N ARG A 10 -21.99 16.26 -12.87
CA ARG A 10 -20.75 17.00 -12.58
C ARG A 10 -19.58 16.20 -13.14
N ALA A 11 -19.05 16.68 -14.24
CA ALA A 11 -17.76 16.25 -14.78
C ALA A 11 -16.64 16.95 -13.99
N TRP A 12 -15.62 16.19 -13.60
CA TRP A 12 -14.36 16.72 -13.05
C TRP A 12 -13.37 16.86 -14.19
N PRO A 13 -12.71 18.02 -14.36
CA PRO A 13 -11.71 18.19 -15.39
C PRO A 13 -10.36 17.64 -14.94
N PHE A 14 -9.82 16.69 -15.71
CA PHE A 14 -8.40 16.35 -15.69
C PHE A 14 -7.61 17.53 -16.30
N ARG A 15 -6.76 18.17 -15.51
CA ARG A 15 -5.70 19.05 -16.04
C ARG A 15 -4.43 18.25 -16.19
N ASN A 16 -4.01 18.07 -17.42
CA ASN A 16 -2.65 17.71 -17.79
C ASN A 16 -1.74 18.88 -17.46
N PHE A 17 -0.73 18.64 -16.64
CA PHE A 17 0.42 19.55 -16.51
C PHE A 17 1.60 18.90 -17.23
N THR A 18 1.76 19.27 -18.49
CA THR A 18 3.04 19.30 -19.19
C THR A 18 3.49 20.76 -19.16
N GLY A 19 4.58 21.06 -18.49
CA GLY A 19 5.13 22.40 -18.40
C GLY A 19 6.63 22.31 -18.25
N ASP A 20 7.33 22.39 -19.40
CA ASP A 20 8.76 22.65 -19.48
C ASP A 20 9.09 23.98 -18.84
N ILE A 21 10.07 24.01 -17.95
CA ILE A 21 10.67 25.24 -17.43
C ILE A 21 11.97 25.47 -18.18
N PRO A 22 12.08 26.53 -18.99
CA PRO A 22 13.32 26.87 -19.65
C PRO A 22 14.28 27.59 -18.71
N ALA A 23 15.52 27.11 -18.67
CA ALA A 23 16.66 27.81 -18.12
C ALA A 23 16.96 29.07 -18.96
N ARG A 24 16.92 30.26 -18.38
CA ARG A 24 17.56 31.44 -18.94
C ARG A 24 18.07 32.41 -17.89
N LYS A 25 19.40 32.52 -17.88
CA LYS A 25 20.25 33.72 -17.86
C LYS A 25 19.98 34.79 -16.79
N VAL A 26 20.96 34.92 -15.91
CA VAL A 26 21.38 36.23 -15.43
C VAL A 26 22.89 36.34 -15.69
N PHE A 27 23.25 37.16 -16.63
CA PHE A 27 24.61 37.65 -16.87
C PHE A 27 24.63 39.15 -16.67
N ALA A 28 25.70 39.60 -16.03
CA ALA A 28 26.41 40.87 -16.19
C ALA A 28 25.90 42.13 -15.47
N ALA A 29 26.67 42.58 -14.53
CA ALA A 29 27.21 43.95 -14.61
C ALA A 29 28.59 43.99 -13.96
N ALA A 30 29.53 44.52 -14.70
CA ALA A 30 30.95 44.65 -14.41
C ALA A 30 31.24 45.85 -13.52
N GLY A 31 32.37 45.80 -12.81
CA GLY A 31 32.96 46.99 -12.16
C GLY A 31 34.26 46.67 -11.43
N SER A 32 35.35 46.80 -12.17
CA SER A 32 36.71 47.30 -11.78
C SER A 32 37.35 46.92 -10.46
N ASN A 33 38.46 46.22 -10.59
CA ASN A 33 39.67 46.09 -9.74
C ASN A 33 40.24 47.47 -9.33
N PRO A 34 41.24 47.66 -8.44
CA PRO A 34 42.21 46.68 -7.87
C PRO A 34 42.51 46.84 -6.37
N TRP A 35 43.23 45.93 -5.73
CA TRP A 35 44.46 46.09 -4.99
C TRP A 35 45.01 44.75 -4.48
N LYS A 36 46.26 44.51 -4.76
CA LYS A 36 47.15 43.44 -4.28
C LYS A 36 47.19 43.44 -2.75
N ILE A 37 47.36 42.26 -2.14
CA ILE A 37 48.39 41.95 -1.12
C ILE A 37 48.15 40.56 -0.55
N GLY A 38 49.19 39.71 -0.51
CA GLY A 38 49.43 38.76 0.60
C GLY A 38 48.92 37.34 0.40
N ALA A 39 49.84 36.47 0.01
CA ALA A 39 49.70 35.02 0.10
C ALA A 39 49.51 34.61 1.58
N PHE A 40 48.34 34.09 1.91
CA PHE A 40 48.17 33.23 3.08
C PHE A 40 47.63 31.87 2.57
N ARG A 41 48.55 30.89 2.53
CA ARG A 41 48.18 29.47 2.47
C ARG A 41 47.53 29.13 3.78
N THR A 42 46.23 29.12 3.83
CA THR A 42 45.47 28.42 4.87
C THR A 42 44.70 27.27 4.20
N THR A 43 45.04 26.12 4.64
CA THR A 43 44.53 24.82 4.25
C THR A 43 42.99 24.76 4.33
N PHE A 44 42.35 24.48 3.21
CA PHE A 44 40.91 24.22 3.08
C PHE A 44 40.53 22.85 3.73
N SER A 45 40.85 22.66 5.00
CA SER A 45 40.54 21.42 5.72
C SER A 45 39.68 21.63 6.97
N SER A 46 39.12 22.81 7.21
CA SER A 46 38.46 23.09 8.50
C SER A 46 37.05 23.65 8.43
N ILE A 47 36.38 23.68 7.24
CA ILE A 47 35.02 24.19 7.14
C ILE A 47 33.98 23.07 6.89
N ALA A 48 34.40 21.87 6.58
CA ALA A 48 33.50 20.72 6.44
C ALA A 48 33.03 20.11 7.79
N SER A 49 33.61 20.51 8.91
CA SER A 49 33.30 19.94 10.24
C SER A 49 32.27 20.74 11.05
N PHE A 50 31.74 21.83 10.56
CA PHE A 50 30.83 22.69 11.34
C PHE A 50 29.34 22.47 11.08
N PHE A 51 28.96 21.57 10.13
CA PHE A 51 27.56 21.19 9.87
C PHE A 51 27.22 19.73 10.17
N ALA A 52 28.10 18.99 10.80
CA ALA A 52 27.70 17.77 11.49
C ALA A 52 27.05 18.17 12.83
N GLY A 53 25.81 18.64 12.75
CA GLY A 53 25.01 18.95 13.94
C GLY A 53 24.88 17.70 14.79
N THR A 54 25.76 17.56 15.78
CA THR A 54 25.65 16.56 16.83
C THR A 54 24.35 16.81 17.57
N ARG A 55 23.33 16.00 17.20
CA ARG A 55 22.09 15.95 17.99
C ARG A 55 22.51 15.66 19.43
N SER A 56 22.16 16.57 20.36
CA SER A 56 22.47 16.41 21.77
C SER A 56 22.15 14.97 22.22
N PRO A 57 23.02 14.29 22.97
CA PRO A 57 22.75 12.96 23.55
C PRO A 57 21.41 12.89 24.27
N TYR A 58 20.98 13.99 24.89
CA TYR A 58 19.69 14.16 25.54
C TYR A 58 18.51 14.05 24.52
N TYR A 59 18.62 14.69 23.35
CA TYR A 59 17.60 14.59 22.31
C TYR A 59 17.50 13.17 21.73
N SER A 60 18.62 12.50 21.55
CA SER A 60 18.68 11.11 21.10
C SER A 60 18.05 10.14 22.10
N SER A 61 18.27 10.36 23.40
CA SER A 61 17.67 9.58 24.49
C SER A 61 16.15 9.73 24.54
N ILE A 62 15.63 10.97 24.47
CA ILE A 62 14.17 11.22 24.48
C ILE A 62 13.51 10.59 23.24
N MET A 63 14.11 10.72 22.08
CA MET A 63 13.57 10.14 20.86
C MET A 63 13.60 8.61 20.89
N GLY A 64 14.66 8.01 21.45
CA GLY A 64 14.77 6.57 21.67
C GLY A 64 13.68 6.06 22.62
N ALA A 65 13.48 6.69 23.79
CA ALA A 65 12.44 6.32 24.74
C ALA A 65 11.03 6.45 24.15
N LYS A 66 10.78 7.48 23.35
CA LYS A 66 9.48 7.67 22.67
C LYS A 66 9.22 6.61 21.59
N LEU A 67 10.25 6.19 20.87
CA LEU A 67 10.15 5.11 19.89
C LEU A 67 9.90 3.78 20.61
N ALA A 68 10.64 3.43 21.64
CA ALA A 68 10.48 2.21 22.40
C ALA A 68 9.05 2.07 22.99
N LYS A 69 8.50 3.12 23.57
CA LYS A 69 7.11 3.15 24.05
C LYS A 69 6.10 2.90 22.92
N LYS A 70 6.41 3.40 21.72
CA LYS A 70 5.56 3.23 20.54
C LYS A 70 5.63 1.80 20.00
N GLU A 71 6.81 1.20 19.98
CA GLU A 71 7.03 -0.21 19.62
C GLU A 71 6.29 -1.15 20.59
N GLU A 72 6.40 -0.90 21.89
CA GLU A 72 5.68 -1.66 22.92
C GLU A 72 4.16 -1.62 22.70
N SER A 73 3.61 -0.41 22.51
CA SER A 73 2.18 -0.24 22.23
C SER A 73 1.78 -0.93 20.91
N ALA A 74 2.59 -0.86 19.87
CA ALA A 74 2.33 -1.51 18.60
C ALA A 74 2.32 -3.04 18.75
N MET A 75 3.26 -3.59 19.50
CA MET A 75 3.32 -5.02 19.79
C MET A 75 2.15 -5.50 20.66
N ALA A 76 1.69 -4.69 21.62
CA ALA A 76 0.50 -5.01 22.43
C ALA A 76 -0.74 -5.09 21.53
N ILE A 77 -0.96 -4.12 20.66
CA ILE A 77 -2.04 -4.14 19.65
C ILE A 77 -1.93 -5.36 18.74
N TYR A 78 -0.72 -5.64 18.22
CA TYR A 78 -0.48 -6.79 17.36
C TYR A 78 -0.82 -8.12 18.03
N ARG A 79 -0.44 -8.30 19.30
CA ARG A 79 -0.77 -9.52 20.08
C ARG A 79 -2.29 -9.72 20.22
N ILE A 80 -3.05 -8.66 20.47
CA ILE A 80 -4.53 -8.73 20.55
C ILE A 80 -5.11 -9.07 19.18
N LEU A 81 -4.64 -8.44 18.09
CA LEU A 81 -5.05 -8.76 16.73
C LEU A 81 -4.73 -10.22 16.37
N SER A 82 -3.59 -10.74 16.84
CA SER A 82 -3.19 -12.13 16.60
C SER A 82 -4.13 -13.12 17.30
N LYS A 83 -4.54 -12.83 18.52
CA LYS A 83 -5.54 -13.63 19.26
C LYS A 83 -6.93 -13.53 18.60
N ARG A 84 -7.32 -12.35 18.10
CA ARG A 84 -8.63 -12.13 17.49
C ARG A 84 -8.74 -12.76 16.09
N TYR A 85 -7.62 -12.80 15.35
CA TYR A 85 -7.54 -13.31 13.99
C TYR A 85 -6.35 -14.29 13.88
N PRO A 86 -6.43 -15.48 14.47
CA PRO A 86 -5.31 -16.43 14.49
C PRO A 86 -4.98 -16.94 13.09
N ASN A 87 -5.99 -17.27 12.28
CA ASN A 87 -5.87 -17.93 10.99
C ASN A 87 -6.09 -16.94 9.81
N VAL A 88 -5.36 -15.82 9.84
CA VAL A 88 -5.45 -14.87 8.71
C VAL A 88 -4.83 -15.46 7.45
N ARG A 89 -5.51 -15.22 6.34
CA ARG A 89 -5.05 -15.63 5.01
C ARG A 89 -5.46 -14.61 3.98
N CYS A 90 -4.83 -14.67 2.81
CA CYS A 90 -5.30 -13.94 1.64
C CYS A 90 -6.75 -14.35 1.33
N GLU A 91 -7.62 -13.38 1.08
CA GLU A 91 -9.03 -13.63 0.73
C GLU A 91 -9.22 -13.97 -0.75
N LEU A 92 -8.18 -13.82 -1.58
CA LEU A 92 -8.16 -14.28 -2.96
C LEU A 92 -7.82 -15.77 -3.03
N ASP A 93 -8.56 -16.52 -3.85
CA ASP A 93 -8.31 -17.95 -4.08
C ASP A 93 -7.22 -18.12 -5.13
N PHE A 94 -6.19 -18.88 -4.78
CA PHE A 94 -5.07 -19.19 -5.68
C PHE A 94 -4.38 -20.51 -5.30
N ARG A 95 -3.65 -21.11 -6.25
CA ARG A 95 -2.88 -22.35 -6.06
C ARG A 95 -1.38 -22.16 -6.30
N ASN A 96 -0.98 -21.07 -6.97
CA ASN A 96 0.41 -20.78 -7.32
C ASN A 96 0.64 -19.27 -7.45
N PRO A 97 1.91 -18.81 -7.53
CA PRO A 97 2.24 -17.38 -7.62
C PRO A 97 1.62 -16.66 -8.82
N LEU A 98 1.49 -17.31 -9.98
CA LEU A 98 0.88 -16.72 -11.17
C LEU A 98 -0.61 -16.41 -10.94
N GLN A 99 -1.33 -17.37 -10.36
CA GLN A 99 -2.74 -17.19 -10.03
C GLN A 99 -2.95 -16.06 -9.03
N LEU A 100 -2.12 -15.99 -7.98
CA LEU A 100 -2.20 -14.89 -7.02
C LEU A 100 -1.90 -13.54 -7.67
N LEU A 101 -0.87 -13.46 -8.51
CA LEU A 101 -0.51 -12.24 -9.23
C LEU A 101 -1.67 -11.74 -10.10
N VAL A 102 -2.25 -12.64 -10.91
CA VAL A 102 -3.39 -12.31 -11.78
C VAL A 102 -4.61 -11.93 -10.95
N ALA A 103 -4.97 -12.70 -9.92
CA ALA A 103 -6.09 -12.40 -9.02
C ALA A 103 -5.92 -11.04 -8.34
N THR A 104 -4.70 -10.70 -7.90
CA THR A 104 -4.41 -9.41 -7.26
C THR A 104 -4.53 -8.24 -8.26
N VAL A 105 -4.13 -8.41 -9.52
CA VAL A 105 -4.38 -7.41 -10.58
C VAL A 105 -5.89 -7.24 -10.81
N LEU A 106 -6.65 -8.34 -10.78
CA LEU A 106 -8.11 -8.28 -10.93
C LEU A 106 -8.80 -7.61 -9.74
N SER A 107 -8.25 -7.69 -8.53
CA SER A 107 -8.83 -7.11 -7.30
C SER A 107 -8.73 -5.58 -7.24
N ALA A 108 -8.00 -4.93 -8.15
CA ALA A 108 -7.95 -3.48 -8.24
C ALA A 108 -9.36 -2.90 -8.46
N GLN A 109 -9.88 -2.15 -7.47
CA GLN A 109 -11.24 -1.58 -7.45
C GLN A 109 -12.35 -2.65 -7.68
N CYS A 110 -12.12 -3.86 -7.20
CA CYS A 110 -13.07 -4.97 -7.25
C CYS A 110 -13.05 -5.73 -5.93
N THR A 111 -14.18 -6.31 -5.53
CA THR A 111 -14.25 -7.13 -4.32
C THR A 111 -13.59 -8.48 -4.53
N ASP A 112 -12.95 -9.02 -3.49
CA ASP A 112 -12.31 -10.34 -3.54
C ASP A 112 -13.36 -11.43 -3.88
N LYS A 113 -14.58 -11.34 -3.34
CA LYS A 113 -15.72 -12.20 -3.70
C LYS A 113 -15.97 -12.23 -5.21
N ARG A 114 -15.97 -11.08 -5.88
CA ARG A 114 -16.19 -10.99 -7.33
C ARG A 114 -15.00 -11.58 -8.10
N VAL A 115 -13.77 -11.34 -7.63
CA VAL A 115 -12.58 -11.94 -8.25
C VAL A 115 -12.64 -13.46 -8.13
N ASN A 116 -12.92 -13.99 -6.95
CA ASN A 116 -13.01 -15.43 -6.70
C ASN A 116 -14.14 -16.11 -7.52
N ALA A 117 -15.21 -15.38 -7.84
CA ALA A 117 -16.26 -15.88 -8.74
C ALA A 117 -15.80 -15.99 -10.21
N VAL A 118 -14.82 -15.20 -10.63
CA VAL A 118 -14.33 -15.16 -12.03
C VAL A 118 -13.10 -16.06 -12.23
N THR A 119 -12.22 -16.15 -11.27
CA THR A 119 -10.93 -16.84 -11.39
C THR A 119 -11.02 -18.33 -11.69
N PRO A 120 -12.02 -19.13 -11.26
CA PRO A 120 -12.14 -20.54 -11.65
C PRO A 120 -12.24 -20.74 -13.16
N ALA A 121 -13.10 -19.98 -13.85
CA ALA A 121 -13.24 -20.05 -15.30
C ALA A 121 -11.98 -19.54 -16.01
N LEU A 122 -11.39 -18.46 -15.49
CA LEU A 122 -10.17 -17.88 -16.02
C LEU A 122 -9.00 -18.87 -15.96
N PHE A 123 -8.76 -19.50 -14.82
CA PHE A 123 -7.63 -20.44 -14.62
C PHE A 123 -7.88 -21.83 -15.21
N LYS A 124 -9.13 -22.17 -15.51
CA LYS A 124 -9.45 -23.34 -16.35
C LYS A 124 -9.00 -23.12 -17.78
N ARG A 125 -9.20 -21.90 -18.32
CA ARG A 125 -8.87 -21.52 -19.70
C ARG A 125 -7.38 -21.23 -19.87
N TYR A 126 -6.76 -20.51 -18.93
CA TYR A 126 -5.36 -20.08 -18.95
C TYR A 126 -4.62 -20.72 -17.77
N LYS A 127 -3.88 -21.81 -18.00
CA LYS A 127 -3.24 -22.62 -16.95
C LYS A 127 -1.82 -22.17 -16.67
N LYS A 128 -1.10 -21.74 -17.73
CA LYS A 128 0.31 -21.35 -17.69
C LYS A 128 0.49 -19.88 -18.09
N VAL A 129 1.65 -19.32 -17.82
CA VAL A 129 1.98 -17.97 -18.21
C VAL A 129 1.94 -17.75 -19.72
N ASP A 130 2.35 -18.77 -20.50
CA ASP A 130 2.32 -18.73 -21.95
C ASP A 130 0.90 -18.60 -22.50
N ASP A 131 -0.07 -19.25 -21.86
CA ASP A 131 -1.49 -19.14 -22.24
C ASP A 131 -1.96 -17.68 -22.12
N PHE A 132 -1.57 -16.97 -21.03
CA PHE A 132 -1.88 -15.56 -20.84
C PHE A 132 -1.12 -14.67 -21.82
N ALA A 133 0.15 -15.00 -22.12
CA ALA A 133 0.96 -14.25 -23.09
C ALA A 133 0.38 -14.34 -24.51
N GLY A 134 -0.09 -15.52 -24.91
CA GLY A 134 -0.76 -15.77 -26.19
C GLY A 134 -2.25 -15.41 -26.21
N ALA A 135 -2.83 -14.95 -25.08
CA ALA A 135 -4.28 -14.77 -24.96
C ALA A 135 -4.89 -13.84 -26.02
N ASN A 136 -6.02 -14.23 -26.57
CA ASN A 136 -6.87 -13.32 -27.32
C ASN A 136 -7.48 -12.29 -26.35
N LEU A 137 -7.21 -11.01 -26.58
CA LEU A 137 -7.66 -9.94 -25.68
C LEU A 137 -9.18 -9.87 -25.55
N ARG A 138 -9.93 -10.12 -26.61
CA ARG A 138 -11.41 -10.08 -26.58
C ARG A 138 -11.96 -11.21 -25.72
N GLU A 139 -11.42 -12.42 -25.85
CA GLU A 139 -11.78 -13.56 -25.02
C GLU A 139 -11.47 -13.31 -23.56
N LEU A 140 -10.23 -12.87 -23.24
CA LEU A 140 -9.80 -12.52 -21.89
C LEU A 140 -10.70 -11.44 -21.26
N GLN A 141 -11.01 -10.38 -22.01
CA GLN A 141 -11.91 -9.32 -21.58
C GLN A 141 -13.31 -9.83 -21.25
N THR A 142 -13.85 -10.76 -22.07
CA THR A 142 -15.16 -11.35 -21.85
C THR A 142 -15.20 -12.10 -20.52
N ILE A 143 -14.20 -12.94 -20.24
CA ILE A 143 -14.13 -13.74 -19.01
C ILE A 143 -14.05 -12.83 -17.77
N ILE A 144 -13.23 -11.77 -17.80
CA ILE A 144 -13.01 -10.90 -16.63
C ILE A 144 -13.93 -9.68 -16.58
N LYS A 145 -14.92 -9.57 -17.48
CA LYS A 145 -15.76 -8.37 -17.64
C LYS A 145 -16.37 -7.86 -16.33
N SER A 146 -16.84 -8.77 -15.50
CA SER A 146 -17.52 -8.42 -14.25
C SER A 146 -16.61 -7.85 -13.16
N THR A 147 -15.26 -7.87 -13.34
CA THR A 147 -14.32 -7.32 -12.38
C THR A 147 -14.14 -5.80 -12.48
N GLY A 148 -14.76 -5.14 -13.46
CA GLY A 148 -14.59 -3.71 -13.74
C GLY A 148 -13.22 -3.39 -14.36
N PHE A 149 -13.11 -2.28 -15.06
CA PHE A 149 -11.86 -1.87 -15.75
C PHE A 149 -11.22 -2.97 -16.60
N TYR A 150 -12.02 -3.92 -17.06
CA TYR A 150 -11.60 -5.18 -17.65
C TYR A 150 -10.69 -5.02 -18.87
N ARG A 151 -10.86 -3.95 -19.67
CA ARG A 151 -10.00 -3.69 -20.83
C ARG A 151 -8.55 -3.41 -20.42
N ALA A 152 -8.35 -2.53 -19.44
CA ALA A 152 -7.03 -2.22 -18.89
C ALA A 152 -6.43 -3.43 -18.16
N LYS A 153 -7.25 -4.14 -17.36
CA LYS A 153 -6.82 -5.36 -16.67
C LYS A 153 -6.39 -6.46 -17.64
N ALA A 154 -7.15 -6.71 -18.70
CA ALA A 154 -6.77 -7.68 -19.72
C ALA A 154 -5.46 -7.32 -20.41
N LYS A 155 -5.28 -6.05 -20.79
CA LYS A 155 -4.01 -5.56 -21.36
C LYS A 155 -2.84 -5.75 -20.40
N ASN A 156 -3.03 -5.41 -19.13
CA ASN A 156 -2.00 -5.58 -18.11
C ASN A 156 -1.67 -7.06 -17.87
N ILE A 157 -2.68 -7.94 -17.74
CA ILE A 157 -2.47 -9.39 -17.54
C ILE A 157 -1.73 -10.01 -18.74
N LYS A 158 -2.11 -9.68 -19.96
CA LYS A 158 -1.38 -10.15 -21.14
C LYS A 158 0.05 -9.58 -21.15
N GLY A 159 0.22 -8.30 -20.88
CA GLY A 159 1.53 -7.64 -20.87
C GLY A 159 2.47 -8.17 -19.80
N LEU A 160 1.98 -8.40 -18.56
CA LEU A 160 2.80 -9.01 -17.51
C LEU A 160 3.21 -10.44 -17.86
N ALA A 161 2.31 -11.23 -18.50
CA ALA A 161 2.62 -12.58 -18.92
C ALA A 161 3.70 -12.61 -20.01
N ILE A 162 3.58 -11.76 -21.02
CA ILE A 162 4.62 -11.60 -22.07
C ILE A 162 5.97 -11.27 -21.43
N LYS A 163 5.97 -10.31 -20.47
CA LYS A 163 7.21 -9.91 -19.80
C LYS A 163 7.79 -11.03 -18.92
N ILE A 164 6.94 -11.79 -18.24
CA ILE A 164 7.39 -12.95 -17.44
C ILE A 164 8.02 -14.02 -18.32
N VAL A 165 7.42 -14.34 -19.48
CA VAL A 165 8.01 -15.29 -20.44
C VAL A 165 9.35 -14.78 -20.96
N LYS A 166 9.41 -13.50 -21.36
CA LYS A 166 10.59 -12.92 -22.00
C LYS A 166 11.76 -12.72 -21.03
N ASP A 167 11.49 -12.18 -19.83
CA ASP A 167 12.55 -11.65 -18.95
C ASP A 167 12.81 -12.55 -17.73
N TYR A 168 11.95 -13.57 -17.48
CA TYR A 168 11.99 -14.39 -16.25
C TYR A 168 11.74 -15.89 -16.51
N ASP A 169 12.02 -16.38 -17.71
CA ASP A 169 11.90 -17.81 -18.08
C ASP A 169 10.54 -18.44 -17.71
N GLY A 170 9.46 -17.66 -17.85
CA GLY A 170 8.12 -18.11 -17.52
C GLY A 170 7.82 -18.22 -16.01
N LYS A 171 8.70 -17.81 -15.14
CA LYS A 171 8.53 -17.85 -13.67
C LYS A 171 8.19 -16.47 -13.13
N VAL A 172 7.20 -16.39 -12.25
CA VAL A 172 6.89 -15.14 -11.54
C VAL A 172 8.09 -14.74 -10.68
N PRO A 173 8.63 -13.52 -10.85
CA PRO A 173 9.78 -13.08 -10.05
C PRO A 173 9.42 -12.97 -8.56
N ASN A 174 10.40 -13.22 -7.70
CA ASN A 174 10.25 -13.23 -6.24
C ASN A 174 10.96 -12.08 -5.54
N LYS A 175 11.26 -11.00 -6.27
CA LYS A 175 11.84 -9.75 -5.74
C LYS A 175 10.92 -8.57 -6.01
N LEU A 176 10.85 -7.65 -5.05
CA LEU A 176 9.99 -6.48 -5.13
C LEU A 176 10.31 -5.63 -6.37
N GLU A 177 11.60 -5.39 -6.60
CA GLU A 177 12.11 -4.55 -7.69
C GLU A 177 11.79 -5.13 -9.07
N GLU A 178 11.61 -6.42 -9.16
CA GLU A 178 11.27 -7.12 -10.40
C GLU A 178 9.76 -7.15 -10.60
N LEU A 179 9.00 -7.45 -9.56
CA LEU A 179 7.53 -7.48 -9.62
C LEU A 179 6.94 -6.14 -10.03
N VAL A 180 7.45 -5.03 -9.50
CA VAL A 180 6.93 -3.68 -9.83
C VAL A 180 7.24 -3.24 -11.26
N LYS A 181 8.13 -3.93 -11.97
CA LYS A 181 8.38 -3.70 -13.42
C LYS A 181 7.33 -4.35 -14.31
N LEU A 182 6.49 -5.23 -13.75
CA LEU A 182 5.44 -5.90 -14.51
C LEU A 182 4.24 -4.97 -14.74
N PRO A 183 3.64 -4.97 -15.93
CA PRO A 183 2.45 -4.16 -16.23
C PRO A 183 1.31 -4.40 -15.23
N GLY A 184 0.77 -3.34 -14.66
CA GLY A 184 -0.33 -3.39 -13.71
C GLY A 184 0.03 -3.86 -12.30
N VAL A 185 1.33 -4.03 -12.00
CA VAL A 185 1.82 -4.46 -10.69
C VAL A 185 2.46 -3.28 -9.97
N GLY A 186 1.77 -2.75 -8.97
CA GLY A 186 2.31 -1.75 -8.07
C GLY A 186 2.91 -2.39 -6.81
N ARG A 187 3.56 -1.58 -5.96
CA ARG A 187 4.20 -2.01 -4.70
C ARG A 187 3.26 -2.83 -3.81
N LYS A 188 1.99 -2.39 -3.67
CA LYS A 188 0.99 -3.13 -2.90
C LYS A 188 0.76 -4.55 -3.46
N THR A 189 0.58 -4.68 -4.78
CA THR A 189 0.39 -5.98 -5.44
C THR A 189 1.62 -6.87 -5.27
N ALA A 190 2.82 -6.30 -5.42
CA ALA A 190 4.07 -7.02 -5.22
C ALA A 190 4.20 -7.55 -3.79
N ASN A 191 3.92 -6.74 -2.76
CA ASN A 191 3.96 -7.17 -1.35
C ASN A 191 2.94 -8.29 -1.05
N VAL A 192 1.74 -8.25 -1.65
CA VAL A 192 0.76 -9.35 -1.52
C VAL A 192 1.32 -10.65 -2.11
N VAL A 193 1.88 -10.60 -3.31
CA VAL A 193 2.43 -11.79 -3.99
C VAL A 193 3.64 -12.34 -3.22
N LEU A 194 4.56 -11.48 -2.81
CA LEU A 194 5.73 -11.86 -2.03
C LEU A 194 5.35 -12.53 -0.71
N GLY A 195 4.45 -11.91 0.04
CA GLY A 195 4.06 -12.38 1.36
C GLY A 195 3.28 -13.70 1.32
N HIS A 196 2.40 -13.90 0.34
CA HIS A 196 1.50 -15.06 0.32
C HIS A 196 1.93 -16.20 -0.61
N ALA A 197 2.74 -15.93 -1.62
CA ALA A 197 3.19 -16.96 -2.56
C ALA A 197 4.67 -17.33 -2.39
N PHE A 198 5.48 -16.45 -1.79
CA PHE A 198 6.91 -16.67 -1.64
C PHE A 198 7.38 -16.63 -0.17
N ASN A 199 6.47 -16.43 0.79
CA ASN A 199 6.79 -16.27 2.22
C ASN A 199 7.86 -15.19 2.49
N THR A 200 7.98 -14.22 1.60
CA THR A 200 8.86 -13.06 1.79
C THR A 200 8.09 -11.98 2.51
N PRO A 201 8.50 -11.60 3.74
CA PRO A 201 7.77 -10.63 4.53
C PRO A 201 7.61 -9.29 3.80
N GLY A 202 6.41 -8.73 3.86
CA GLY A 202 6.12 -7.43 3.27
C GLY A 202 4.87 -6.80 3.89
N ILE A 203 4.92 -5.47 4.10
CA ILE A 203 3.77 -4.73 4.60
C ILE A 203 2.92 -4.29 3.42
N THR A 204 1.68 -4.80 3.38
CA THR A 204 0.69 -4.38 2.39
C THR A 204 -0.13 -3.22 2.94
N VAL A 205 0.15 -2.00 2.47
CA VAL A 205 -0.58 -0.81 2.87
C VAL A 205 -1.76 -0.58 1.92
N ASP A 206 -2.95 -0.97 2.35
CA ASP A 206 -4.20 -0.59 1.72
C ASP A 206 -4.92 0.53 2.48
N THR A 207 -6.13 0.89 2.07
CA THR A 207 -6.93 1.93 2.74
C THR A 207 -7.28 1.59 4.19
N HIS A 208 -7.48 0.29 4.51
CA HIS A 208 -7.73 -0.18 5.87
C HIS A 208 -6.47 -0.08 6.72
N PHE A 209 -5.37 -0.63 6.24
CA PHE A 209 -4.09 -0.58 6.93
C PHE A 209 -3.64 0.84 7.23
N GLY A 210 -3.61 1.73 6.22
CA GLY A 210 -3.20 3.12 6.41
C GLY A 210 -4.11 3.89 7.37
N ARG A 211 -5.44 3.65 7.33
CA ARG A 211 -6.38 4.22 8.28
C ARG A 211 -6.11 3.76 9.72
N LEU A 212 -5.93 2.46 9.93
CA LEU A 212 -5.69 1.90 11.25
C LEU A 212 -4.32 2.35 11.80
N SER A 213 -3.27 2.38 10.99
CA SER A 213 -1.95 2.86 11.41
C SER A 213 -2.01 4.30 11.97
N ARG A 214 -2.81 5.16 11.35
CA ARG A 214 -3.05 6.51 11.86
C ARG A 214 -3.91 6.52 13.13
N ARG A 215 -4.97 5.70 13.19
CA ARG A 215 -5.84 5.60 14.37
C ARG A 215 -5.12 5.03 15.59
N PHE A 216 -4.18 4.13 15.39
CA PHE A 216 -3.33 3.60 16.47
C PHE A 216 -2.17 4.54 16.85
N GLY A 217 -2.05 5.68 16.17
CA GLY A 217 -0.97 6.63 16.43
C GLY A 217 0.41 6.16 15.96
N TRP A 218 0.47 5.12 15.14
CA TRP A 218 1.73 4.58 14.63
C TRP A 218 2.41 5.53 13.64
N THR A 219 1.63 6.25 12.87
CA THR A 219 2.13 7.26 11.93
C THR A 219 1.08 8.36 11.69
N LYS A 220 1.54 9.51 11.21
CA LYS A 220 0.69 10.58 10.65
C LYS A 220 0.70 10.57 9.12
N GLU A 221 1.54 9.75 8.50
CA GLU A 221 1.72 9.68 7.06
C GLU A 221 0.44 9.22 6.35
N THR A 222 0.23 9.76 5.16
CA THR A 222 -0.89 9.39 4.27
C THR A 222 -0.41 8.65 3.03
N ASP A 223 0.83 8.88 2.62
CA ASP A 223 1.47 8.15 1.53
C ASP A 223 1.71 6.68 1.94
N PRO A 224 1.26 5.69 1.14
CA PRO A 224 1.37 4.28 1.49
C PRO A 224 2.81 3.81 1.72
N VAL A 225 3.78 4.32 0.96
CA VAL A 225 5.19 3.93 1.11
C VAL A 225 5.76 4.46 2.41
N LYS A 226 5.45 5.71 2.76
CA LYS A 226 5.87 6.29 4.04
C LYS A 226 5.21 5.60 5.23
N VAL A 227 3.94 5.19 5.11
CA VAL A 227 3.24 4.37 6.12
C VAL A 227 3.93 3.02 6.28
N GLU A 228 4.27 2.33 5.20
CA GLU A 228 5.01 1.07 5.21
C GLU A 228 6.30 1.18 6.01
N PHE A 229 7.17 2.13 5.67
CA PHE A 229 8.44 2.34 6.38
C PHE A 229 8.28 2.79 7.83
N ALA A 230 7.24 3.57 8.14
CA ALA A 230 6.98 3.99 9.51
C ALA A 230 6.56 2.82 10.40
N VAL A 231 5.73 1.91 9.88
CA VAL A 231 5.23 0.74 10.62
C VAL A 231 6.28 -0.36 10.69
N ALA A 232 7.10 -0.52 9.64
CA ALA A 232 8.21 -1.49 9.61
C ALA A 232 9.18 -1.32 10.80
N LYS A 233 9.34 -0.10 11.30
CA LYS A 233 10.18 0.19 12.48
C LYS A 233 9.56 -0.26 13.82
N LEU A 234 8.26 -0.59 13.85
CA LEU A 234 7.52 -0.89 15.08
C LEU A 234 7.25 -2.38 15.27
N ILE A 235 7.32 -3.16 14.22
CA ILE A 235 6.91 -4.58 14.20
C ILE A 235 8.02 -5.41 13.57
N PRO A 236 8.42 -6.55 14.16
CA PRO A 236 9.41 -7.46 13.59
C PRO A 236 9.03 -7.90 12.18
N GLU A 237 10.04 -8.00 11.31
CA GLU A 237 9.86 -8.28 9.88
C GLU A 237 9.04 -9.55 9.61
N ARG A 238 9.32 -10.62 10.33
CA ARG A 238 8.61 -11.90 10.20
C ARG A 238 7.08 -11.79 10.37
N GLU A 239 6.59 -10.72 11.01
CA GLU A 239 5.18 -10.50 11.29
C GLU A 239 4.48 -9.60 10.24
N TRP A 240 5.19 -9.00 9.30
CA TRP A 240 4.66 -7.95 8.42
C TRP A 240 3.49 -8.41 7.55
N THR A 241 3.59 -9.61 6.95
CA THR A 241 2.52 -10.16 6.11
C THR A 241 1.26 -10.43 6.94
N ASN A 242 1.42 -11.09 8.10
CA ASN A 242 0.32 -11.39 9.01
C ASN A 242 -0.28 -10.12 9.64
N LEU A 243 0.55 -9.15 10.01
CA LEU A 243 0.10 -7.83 10.46
C LEU A 243 -0.81 -7.19 9.41
N SER A 244 -0.37 -7.18 8.15
CA SER A 244 -1.12 -6.58 7.05
C SER A 244 -2.52 -7.19 6.93
N GLN A 245 -2.62 -8.51 6.95
CA GLN A 245 -3.89 -9.22 6.86
C GLN A 245 -4.79 -8.97 8.08
N ARG A 246 -4.22 -9.01 9.30
CA ARG A 246 -4.97 -8.74 10.54
C ARG A 246 -5.52 -7.32 10.56
N MET A 247 -4.74 -6.35 10.13
CA MET A 247 -5.15 -4.94 10.03
C MET A 247 -6.27 -4.76 8.99
N ILE A 248 -6.16 -5.40 7.83
CA ILE A 248 -7.19 -5.37 6.78
C ILE A 248 -8.47 -6.00 7.31
N TRP A 249 -8.40 -7.18 7.92
CA TRP A 249 -9.55 -7.87 8.49
C TRP A 249 -10.22 -7.06 9.59
N HIS A 250 -9.44 -6.50 10.51
CA HIS A 250 -9.96 -5.64 11.58
C HIS A 250 -10.62 -4.37 11.02
N GLY A 251 -10.02 -3.78 10.00
CA GLY A 251 -10.56 -2.60 9.32
C GLY A 251 -11.83 -2.86 8.54
N ARG A 252 -12.01 -4.07 8.01
CA ARG A 252 -13.22 -4.50 7.31
C ARG A 252 -14.35 -4.85 8.30
N ARG A 253 -14.04 -5.50 9.42
CA ARG A 253 -15.03 -6.10 10.33
C ARG A 253 -15.44 -5.23 11.49
N ILE A 254 -14.53 -4.40 12.02
CA ILE A 254 -14.75 -3.65 13.26
C ILE A 254 -14.43 -2.17 13.10
N CYS A 255 -13.21 -1.85 12.66
CA CYS A 255 -12.75 -0.47 12.60
C CYS A 255 -13.08 0.18 11.24
N HIS A 256 -14.38 0.33 10.94
CA HIS A 256 -14.85 0.90 9.67
C HIS A 256 -14.36 2.34 9.46
N SER A 257 -14.41 2.83 8.21
CA SER A 257 -14.05 4.22 7.88
C SER A 257 -15.04 5.20 8.50
N ARG A 258 -16.33 4.90 8.35
CA ARG A 258 -17.44 5.62 8.99
C ARG A 258 -18.01 4.77 10.11
N LYS A 259 -18.32 5.37 11.27
CA LYS A 259 -18.92 4.72 12.45
C LYS A 259 -18.25 3.40 12.83
N PRO A 260 -16.95 3.39 13.19
CA PRO A 260 -16.32 2.18 13.69
C PRO A 260 -17.02 1.66 14.96
N ALA A 261 -17.02 0.35 15.15
CA ALA A 261 -17.63 -0.33 16.29
C ALA A 261 -16.71 -0.29 17.53
N CYS A 262 -16.44 0.91 18.06
CA CYS A 262 -15.45 1.12 19.13
C CYS A 262 -15.78 0.35 20.40
N GLY A 263 -17.06 0.32 20.83
CA GLY A 263 -17.51 -0.39 22.02
C GLY A 263 -17.43 -1.92 21.92
N ALA A 264 -17.33 -2.47 20.71
CA ALA A 264 -17.13 -3.91 20.46
C ALA A 264 -15.69 -4.26 20.05
N CYS A 265 -14.80 -3.27 20.04
CA CYS A 265 -13.43 -3.44 19.58
C CYS A 265 -12.55 -4.05 20.68
N PRO A 266 -11.82 -5.14 20.44
CA PRO A 266 -10.92 -5.73 21.43
C PRO A 266 -9.71 -4.84 21.77
N LEU A 267 -9.50 -3.77 20.99
CA LEU A 267 -8.43 -2.79 21.18
C LEU A 267 -8.89 -1.52 21.91
N SER A 268 -10.11 -1.48 22.44
CA SER A 268 -10.72 -0.28 23.03
C SER A 268 -9.81 0.41 24.06
N GLU A 269 -9.17 -0.37 24.94
CA GLU A 269 -8.31 0.15 26.00
C GLU A 269 -6.95 0.70 25.51
N LEU A 270 -6.44 0.15 24.41
CA LEU A 270 -5.13 0.56 23.86
C LEU A 270 -5.25 1.56 22.71
N CYS A 271 -6.47 1.81 22.21
CA CYS A 271 -6.65 2.62 21.00
C CYS A 271 -6.72 4.12 21.34
N PRO A 272 -5.74 4.94 20.94
CA PRO A 272 -5.79 6.39 21.19
C PRO A 272 -6.93 7.09 20.45
N SER A 273 -7.54 6.42 19.47
CA SER A 273 -8.71 6.91 18.72
C SER A 273 -10.02 6.31 19.23
N PHE A 274 -10.05 5.70 20.43
CA PHE A 274 -11.30 5.19 20.98
C PHE A 274 -12.35 6.31 21.09
N GLY A 275 -13.56 5.99 20.67
CA GLY A 275 -14.68 6.94 20.74
C GLY A 275 -14.96 7.76 19.50
N ILE A 276 -14.17 7.59 18.41
CA ILE A 276 -14.48 8.20 17.10
C ILE A 276 -15.71 7.59 16.41
N GLY A 277 -16.20 6.45 16.92
CA GLY A 277 -17.37 5.74 16.44
C GLY A 277 -18.34 5.39 17.56
N GLU A 278 -19.11 4.31 17.37
CA GLU A 278 -20.07 3.84 18.36
C GLU A 278 -19.36 3.29 19.62
N ARG A 279 -19.67 3.86 20.78
CA ARG A 279 -19.05 3.54 22.07
C ARG A 279 -19.87 2.54 22.88
N ASP A 280 -21.20 2.58 22.72
CA ASP A 280 -22.10 1.64 23.39
C ASP A 280 -21.83 0.23 22.88
N LYS A 281 -21.60 -0.70 23.80
CA LYS A 281 -21.22 -2.09 23.47
C LYS A 281 -22.30 -2.80 22.65
N ILE A 282 -23.57 -2.64 23.03
CA ILE A 282 -24.69 -3.34 22.39
C ILE A 282 -24.93 -2.79 20.98
N LYS A 283 -24.90 -1.45 20.82
CA LYS A 283 -25.01 -0.80 19.51
C LYS A 283 -23.81 -1.10 18.62
N ALA A 284 -22.61 -1.10 19.17
CA ALA A 284 -21.38 -1.42 18.44
C ALA A 284 -21.36 -2.86 17.93
N MET A 285 -21.85 -3.84 18.71
CA MET A 285 -21.95 -5.22 18.24
C MET A 285 -22.78 -5.38 16.96
N LYS A 286 -23.83 -4.58 16.78
CA LYS A 286 -24.65 -4.57 15.55
C LYS A 286 -23.89 -4.04 14.31
N LEU A 287 -22.78 -3.36 14.51
CA LEU A 287 -21.93 -2.83 13.43
C LEU A 287 -20.80 -3.79 13.06
N VAL A 288 -20.54 -4.81 13.87
CA VAL A 288 -19.49 -5.79 13.58
C VAL A 288 -19.92 -6.67 12.41
N LYS A 289 -19.06 -6.79 11.40
CA LYS A 289 -19.29 -7.63 10.23
C LYS A 289 -18.69 -9.03 10.44
N SER A 290 -19.39 -10.04 9.94
CA SER A 290 -18.98 -11.44 9.96
C SER A 290 -18.11 -11.80 8.75
N ASP A 291 -17.57 -13.01 8.73
CA ASP A 291 -16.79 -13.52 7.58
C ASP A 291 -17.67 -13.74 6.35
N SER A 292 -18.96 -14.06 6.52
CA SER A 292 -19.92 -14.22 5.42
C SER A 292 -20.16 -12.94 4.63
N ASP A 293 -19.90 -11.76 5.22
CA ASP A 293 -20.04 -10.48 4.53
C ASP A 293 -18.96 -10.27 3.44
N PHE A 294 -17.88 -11.06 3.47
CA PHE A 294 -16.70 -10.90 2.61
C PHE A 294 -16.45 -12.11 1.69
N ARG A 295 -17.11 -13.25 1.94
CA ARG A 295 -17.01 -14.48 1.11
C ARG A 295 -18.18 -14.68 0.18
#